data_7926e29b8b9374ca515f6685d1dc1b55
#
_entry.id   7926e29b8b9374ca515f6685d1dc1b55
#
_cell.length_a   1.000
_cell.length_b   1.000
_cell.length_c   1.000
_cell.angle_alpha   90.00
_cell.angle_beta   90.00
_cell.angle_gamma   90.00
#
_symmetry.space_group_name_H-M   'P 1'
#
loop_
_entity.id
_entity.type
_entity.pdbx_description
1 polymer ?
#
loop_
_entity_poly.entity_id
_entity_poly.type
_entity_poly.pdbx_seq_one_letter_code
_entity_poly.pdbx_strand_id
1 'polypeptide(L)'
;MQADAVRKQVHAALERESRVNLHRHPVRIESADGTVTLEGEVADVAAKQLALQLAGAVQGVRSVVDRLRVAPGERRGDGAVRDSAARLLLQQPELRGCSLNVRTNEKIEVLHRVAENPAGEIQLSVTDGVVVLEGHVISQSHRRFAGAVAWW
;
A
#
# COMPACT_ATOMS: atom_id res chain seq x y z
N MET A 1 -0.99 -30.99 -16.40
CA MET A 1 -0.87 -30.22 -17.65
C MET A 1 -1.46 -28.81 -17.52
N GLN A 2 -2.70 -28.66 -17.12
CA GLN A 2 -3.28 -27.32 -16.86
C GLN A 2 -2.58 -26.59 -15.71
N ALA A 3 -2.25 -27.30 -14.64
CA ALA A 3 -1.57 -26.72 -13.49
C ALA A 3 -0.22 -26.12 -13.85
N ASP A 4 0.56 -26.75 -14.71
CA ASP A 4 1.85 -26.25 -15.15
C ASP A 4 1.70 -25.03 -16.08
N ALA A 5 0.70 -25.03 -16.94
CA ALA A 5 0.39 -23.90 -17.80
C ALA A 5 -0.03 -22.67 -16.97
N VAL A 6 -0.89 -22.86 -15.98
CA VAL A 6 -1.32 -21.80 -15.06
C VAL A 6 -0.13 -21.26 -14.28
N ARG A 7 0.71 -22.13 -13.74
CA ARG A 7 1.93 -21.73 -13.02
C ARG A 7 2.84 -20.85 -13.87
N LYS A 8 3.07 -21.24 -15.12
CA LYS A 8 3.88 -20.45 -16.06
C LYS A 8 3.27 -19.09 -16.38
N GLN A 9 1.96 -19.03 -16.54
CA GLN A 9 1.26 -17.78 -16.80
C GLN A 9 1.31 -16.84 -15.58
N VAL A 10 1.14 -17.36 -14.38
CA VAL A 10 1.29 -16.60 -13.14
C VAL A 10 2.71 -16.05 -13.02
N HIS A 11 3.70 -16.90 -13.24
CA HIS A 11 5.11 -16.48 -13.22
C HIS A 11 5.37 -15.35 -14.22
N ALA A 12 4.90 -15.47 -15.44
CA ALA A 12 5.07 -14.45 -16.48
C ALA A 12 4.37 -13.13 -16.10
N ALA A 13 3.19 -13.21 -15.49
CA ALA A 13 2.46 -12.01 -15.04
C ALA A 13 3.22 -11.28 -13.93
N LEU A 14 3.78 -12.00 -12.97
CA LEU A 14 4.60 -11.42 -11.90
C LEU A 14 5.92 -10.85 -12.42
N GLU A 15 6.54 -11.52 -13.38
CA GLU A 15 7.81 -11.08 -13.97
C GLU A 15 7.69 -9.75 -14.71
N ARG A 16 6.53 -9.47 -15.31
CA ARG A 16 6.27 -8.21 -16.01
C ARG A 16 6.07 -7.02 -15.08
N GLU A 17 5.72 -7.25 -13.83
CA GLU A 17 5.48 -6.18 -12.88
C GLU A 17 6.78 -5.80 -12.16
N SER A 18 7.29 -4.61 -12.45
CA SER A 18 8.57 -4.14 -11.91
C SER A 18 8.57 -3.99 -10.38
N ARG A 19 7.40 -3.77 -9.79
CA ARG A 19 7.25 -3.66 -8.33
C ARG A 19 7.32 -5.00 -7.63
N VAL A 20 7.09 -6.09 -8.35
CA VAL A 20 7.29 -7.46 -7.88
C VAL A 20 8.62 -7.95 -8.47
N ASN A 21 9.70 -7.80 -7.74
CA ASN A 21 11.03 -8.12 -8.23
C ASN A 21 11.40 -9.58 -7.91
N LEU A 22 11.10 -10.49 -8.84
CA LEU A 22 11.36 -11.92 -8.67
C LEU A 22 12.86 -12.28 -8.60
N HIS A 23 13.74 -11.43 -9.13
CA HIS A 23 15.18 -11.66 -9.06
C HIS A 23 15.73 -11.44 -7.66
N ARG A 24 15.24 -10.40 -7.00
CA ARG A 24 15.61 -10.06 -5.63
C ARG A 24 14.82 -10.83 -4.58
N HIS A 25 13.56 -11.07 -4.88
CA HIS A 25 12.59 -11.72 -4.00
C HIS A 25 11.89 -12.85 -4.77
N PRO A 26 12.52 -14.03 -4.87
CA PRO A 26 11.89 -15.15 -5.58
C PRO A 26 10.61 -15.60 -4.90
N VAL A 27 9.59 -15.81 -5.70
CA VAL A 27 8.29 -16.31 -5.26
C VAL A 27 8.09 -17.72 -5.81
N ARG A 28 7.81 -18.66 -4.91
CA ARG A 28 7.44 -20.01 -5.29
C ARG A 28 5.96 -20.04 -5.65
N ILE A 29 5.67 -20.60 -6.81
CA ILE A 29 4.32 -20.69 -7.35
C ILE A 29 3.95 -22.15 -7.49
N GLU A 30 2.88 -22.56 -6.81
CA GLU A 30 2.30 -23.89 -6.94
C GLU A 30 0.88 -23.75 -7.46
N SER A 31 0.48 -24.66 -8.32
CA SER A 31 -0.86 -24.67 -8.88
C SER A 31 -1.42 -26.09 -8.83
N ALA A 32 -2.63 -26.22 -8.30
CA ALA A 32 -3.36 -27.48 -8.24
C ALA A 32 -4.87 -27.19 -8.28
N ASP A 33 -5.57 -27.82 -9.22
CA ASP A 33 -7.04 -27.75 -9.33
C ASP A 33 -7.63 -26.33 -9.31
N GLY A 34 -6.96 -25.40 -9.98
CA GLY A 34 -7.37 -24.00 -10.05
C GLY A 34 -7.00 -23.16 -8.83
N THR A 35 -6.33 -23.75 -7.85
CA THR A 35 -5.79 -23.05 -6.69
C THR A 35 -4.32 -22.77 -6.90
N VAL A 36 -3.92 -21.51 -6.80
CA VAL A 36 -2.53 -21.06 -6.89
C VAL A 36 -2.06 -20.65 -5.50
N THR A 37 -0.94 -21.21 -5.09
CA THR A 37 -0.28 -20.84 -3.83
C THR A 37 0.97 -20.02 -4.15
N LEU A 38 1.07 -18.83 -3.58
CA LEU A 38 2.26 -17.99 -3.66
C LEU A 38 2.98 -18.03 -2.32
N GLU A 39 4.22 -18.44 -2.34
CA GLU A 39 5.06 -18.55 -1.14
C GLU A 39 6.39 -17.85 -1.38
N GLY A 40 6.85 -17.13 -0.39
CA GLY A 40 8.13 -16.44 -0.43
C GLY A 40 8.08 -15.11 0.28
N GLU A 41 9.06 -14.28 -0.01
CA GLU A 41 9.22 -12.96 0.59
C GLU A 41 9.12 -11.90 -0.50
N VAL A 42 8.42 -10.82 -0.22
CA VAL A 42 8.27 -9.66 -1.11
C VAL A 42 8.80 -8.41 -0.41
N ALA A 43 9.14 -7.40 -1.20
CA ALA A 43 9.80 -6.20 -0.69
C ALA A 43 8.91 -5.39 0.28
N ASP A 44 7.62 -5.31 -0.02
CA ASP A 44 6.67 -4.50 0.75
C ASP A 44 5.23 -5.02 0.57
N VAL A 45 4.30 -4.40 1.28
CA VAL A 45 2.88 -4.75 1.24
C VAL A 45 2.27 -4.51 -0.13
N ALA A 46 2.70 -3.45 -0.82
CA ALA A 46 2.22 -3.14 -2.17
C ALA A 46 2.61 -4.26 -3.16
N ALA A 47 3.84 -4.73 -3.10
CA ALA A 47 4.30 -5.86 -3.91
C ALA A 47 3.51 -7.13 -3.61
N LYS A 48 3.21 -7.41 -2.33
CA LYS A 48 2.38 -8.54 -1.91
C LYS A 48 0.99 -8.46 -2.53
N GLN A 49 0.30 -7.33 -2.39
CA GLN A 49 -1.04 -7.15 -2.93
C GLN A 49 -1.07 -7.26 -4.46
N LEU A 50 -0.10 -6.67 -5.14
CA LEU A 50 0.03 -6.78 -6.59
C LEU A 50 0.24 -8.22 -7.03
N ALA A 51 1.10 -8.96 -6.35
CA ALA A 51 1.35 -10.36 -6.67
C ALA A 51 0.06 -11.20 -6.56
N LEU A 52 -0.71 -11.00 -5.50
CA LEU A 52 -1.98 -11.69 -5.29
C LEU A 52 -3.01 -11.31 -6.35
N GLN A 53 -3.13 -10.04 -6.70
CA GLN A 53 -4.05 -9.57 -7.74
C GLN A 53 -3.69 -10.11 -9.12
N LEU A 54 -2.42 -10.06 -9.48
CA LEU A 54 -1.95 -10.56 -10.77
C LEU A 54 -2.15 -12.07 -10.90
N ALA A 55 -1.88 -12.82 -9.85
CA ALA A 55 -2.11 -14.25 -9.82
C ALA A 55 -3.60 -14.58 -9.96
N GLY A 56 -4.46 -13.85 -9.25
CA GLY A 56 -5.90 -14.04 -9.31
C GLY A 56 -6.54 -13.67 -10.64
N ALA A 57 -5.89 -12.81 -11.41
CA ALA A 57 -6.37 -12.38 -12.73
C ALA A 57 -6.02 -13.36 -13.86
N VAL A 58 -5.15 -14.32 -13.63
CA VAL A 58 -4.77 -15.32 -14.64
C VAL A 58 -5.94 -16.27 -14.92
N GLN A 59 -6.20 -16.49 -16.19
CA GLN A 59 -7.26 -17.40 -16.61
C GLN A 59 -7.00 -18.83 -16.10
N GLY A 60 -8.02 -19.43 -15.50
CA GLY A 60 -7.93 -20.77 -14.90
C GLY A 60 -7.67 -20.75 -13.39
N VAL A 61 -7.37 -19.60 -12.82
CA VAL A 61 -7.20 -19.44 -11.37
C VAL A 61 -8.56 -19.20 -10.73
N ARG A 62 -8.94 -20.04 -9.79
CA ARG A 62 -10.19 -19.92 -9.01
C ARG A 62 -9.95 -19.30 -7.65
N SER A 63 -8.82 -19.62 -7.04
CA SER A 63 -8.43 -19.09 -5.74
C SER A 63 -6.92 -18.92 -5.65
N VAL A 64 -6.50 -17.99 -4.81
CA VAL A 64 -5.09 -17.74 -4.51
C VAL A 64 -4.88 -17.91 -3.01
N VAL A 65 -3.93 -18.77 -2.65
CA VAL A 65 -3.49 -18.94 -1.26
C VAL A 65 -2.28 -18.06 -1.02
N ASP A 66 -2.40 -17.18 -0.07
CA ASP A 66 -1.35 -16.22 0.28
C ASP A 66 -0.45 -16.79 1.37
N ARG A 67 0.78 -17.13 1.01
CA ARG A 67 1.88 -17.47 1.91
C ARG A 67 3.07 -16.55 1.73
N LEU A 68 2.81 -15.36 1.21
CA LEU A 68 3.82 -14.33 1.04
C LEU A 68 4.07 -13.62 2.37
N ARG A 69 5.33 -13.33 2.64
CA ARG A 69 5.78 -12.53 3.78
C ARG A 69 6.43 -11.26 3.26
N VAL A 70 6.25 -10.20 3.98
CA VAL A 70 6.92 -8.93 3.67
C VAL A 70 8.32 -8.98 4.29
N ALA A 71 9.34 -8.67 3.48
CA ALA A 71 10.71 -8.58 3.95
C ALA A 71 10.80 -7.56 5.09
N PRO A 72 11.57 -7.84 6.15
CA PRO A 72 11.83 -6.83 7.16
C PRO A 72 12.56 -5.66 6.50
N GLY A 73 11.85 -4.55 6.37
CA GLY A 73 12.42 -3.31 5.85
C GLY A 73 13.38 -2.68 6.86
N GLU A 74 14.17 -1.74 6.38
CA GLU A 74 14.91 -0.88 7.29
C GLU A 74 13.92 -0.16 8.20
N ARG A 75 14.24 -0.17 9.49
CA ARG A 75 13.41 0.51 10.48
C ARG A 75 13.48 2.01 10.22
N ARG A 76 12.44 2.56 9.64
CA ARG A 76 12.35 4.00 9.43
C ARG A 76 11.98 4.69 10.73
N GLY A 77 12.65 5.78 11.03
CA GLY A 77 12.27 6.65 12.14
C GLY A 77 10.93 7.34 11.89
N ASP A 78 10.31 7.80 12.97
CA ASP A 78 9.00 8.47 12.90
C ASP A 78 9.00 9.68 11.95
N GLY A 79 10.10 10.42 11.88
CA GLY A 79 10.26 11.53 10.95
C GLY A 79 10.16 11.11 9.49
N ALA A 80 10.82 10.03 9.11
CA ALA A 80 10.79 9.52 7.75
C ALA A 80 9.41 8.97 7.37
N VAL A 81 8.74 8.27 8.29
CA VAL A 81 7.37 7.79 8.09
C VAL A 81 6.40 8.96 7.94
N ARG A 82 6.54 9.97 8.79
CA ARG A 82 5.74 11.21 8.75
C ARG A 82 5.89 11.92 7.41
N ASP A 83 7.11 12.12 6.93
CA ASP A 83 7.38 12.81 5.67
C ASP A 83 6.82 12.04 4.48
N SER A 84 6.93 10.72 4.49
CA SER A 84 6.36 9.85 3.45
C SER A 84 4.84 9.90 3.44
N ALA A 85 4.20 9.81 4.59
CA ALA A 85 2.74 9.88 4.72
C ALA A 85 2.21 11.25 4.29
N ALA A 86 2.85 12.33 4.71
CA ALA A 86 2.50 13.69 4.31
C ALA A 86 2.58 13.88 2.81
N ARG A 87 3.65 13.43 2.19
CA ARG A 87 3.85 13.51 0.74
C ARG A 87 2.77 12.76 -0.02
N LEU A 88 2.44 11.54 0.41
CA LEU A 88 1.39 10.74 -0.23
C LEU A 88 0.02 11.42 -0.12
N LEU A 89 -0.32 11.97 1.03
CA LEU A 89 -1.59 12.69 1.22
C LEU A 89 -1.65 13.95 0.36
N LEU A 90 -0.56 14.71 0.26
CA LEU A 90 -0.49 15.93 -0.56
C LEU A 90 -0.62 15.65 -2.06
N GLN A 91 -0.24 14.47 -2.51
CA GLN A 91 -0.34 14.08 -3.92
C GLN A 91 -1.73 13.67 -4.35
N GLN A 92 -2.65 13.47 -3.42
CA GLN A 92 -4.00 12.98 -3.75
C GLN A 92 -4.93 14.13 -4.17
N PRO A 93 -5.44 14.13 -5.42
CA PRO A 93 -6.36 15.17 -5.88
C PRO A 93 -7.64 15.26 -5.04
N GLU A 94 -8.11 14.14 -4.53
CA GLU A 94 -9.32 14.03 -3.73
C GLU A 94 -9.22 14.77 -2.39
N LEU A 95 -8.00 14.98 -1.90
CA LEU A 95 -7.73 15.66 -0.63
C LEU A 95 -7.25 17.11 -0.80
N ARG A 96 -7.24 17.64 -2.02
CA ARG A 96 -6.78 19.01 -2.29
C ARG A 96 -7.60 20.10 -1.58
N GLY A 97 -8.88 19.83 -1.35
CA GLY A 97 -9.75 20.75 -0.62
C GLY A 97 -9.56 20.72 0.88
N CYS A 98 -8.72 19.81 1.40
CA CYS A 98 -8.44 19.66 2.82
C CYS A 98 -7.13 20.35 3.20
N SER A 99 -7.13 21.00 4.35
CA SER A 99 -5.89 21.49 4.97
C SER A 99 -5.15 20.32 5.61
N LEU A 100 -3.83 20.30 5.49
CA LEU A 100 -2.98 19.27 6.08
C LEU A 100 -1.98 19.89 7.04
N ASN A 101 -2.02 19.47 8.29
CA ASN A 101 -1.09 19.85 9.33
C ASN A 101 -0.30 18.64 9.79
N VAL A 102 0.93 18.84 10.19
CA VAL A 102 1.78 17.81 10.81
C VAL A 102 2.07 18.21 12.24
N ARG A 103 1.74 17.33 13.16
CA ARG A 103 2.05 17.53 14.58
C ARG A 103 3.31 16.76 14.96
N THR A 104 4.25 17.46 15.56
CA THR A 104 5.42 16.89 16.22
C THR A 104 5.31 17.16 17.73
N ASN A 105 6.21 16.58 18.53
CA ASN A 105 6.25 16.85 19.97
C ASN A 105 6.47 18.34 20.31
N GLU A 106 7.03 19.09 19.39
CA GLU A 106 7.45 20.48 19.62
C GLU A 106 6.51 21.51 18.99
N LYS A 107 5.88 21.17 17.86
CA LYS A 107 5.07 22.15 17.11
C LYS A 107 4.08 21.48 16.14
N ILE A 108 3.12 22.31 15.68
CA ILE A 108 2.24 21.97 14.57
C ILE A 108 2.72 22.76 13.35
N GLU A 109 2.98 22.07 12.26
CA GLU A 109 3.41 22.65 11.00
C GLU A 109 2.30 22.51 9.96
N VAL A 110 1.94 23.63 9.31
CA VAL A 110 0.93 23.62 8.23
C VAL A 110 1.64 23.34 6.91
N LEU A 111 1.34 22.19 6.30
CA LEU A 111 1.93 21.80 5.01
C LEU A 111 1.08 22.27 3.83
N HIS A 112 -0.23 22.27 4.00
CA HIS A 112 -1.16 22.72 2.98
C HIS A 112 -2.34 23.43 3.66
N ARG A 113 -2.58 24.66 3.28
CA ARG A 113 -3.66 25.46 3.84
C ARG A 113 -4.67 25.81 2.77
N VAL A 114 -5.94 25.51 3.04
CA VAL A 114 -7.06 25.99 2.23
C VAL A 114 -7.66 27.18 2.98
N ALA A 115 -7.53 28.40 2.41
CA ALA A 115 -7.86 29.63 3.09
C ALA A 115 -9.36 29.89 3.22
N GLU A 116 -10.15 29.48 2.22
CA GLU A 116 -11.60 29.71 2.20
C GLU A 116 -12.34 28.36 2.04
N ASN A 117 -13.28 28.14 2.94
CA ASN A 117 -14.16 26.96 2.93
C ASN A 117 -13.43 25.62 2.71
N PRO A 118 -12.49 25.23 3.60
CA PRO A 118 -11.83 23.95 3.45
C PRO A 118 -12.85 22.81 3.51
N ALA A 119 -12.70 21.82 2.63
CA ALA A 119 -13.51 20.61 2.63
C ALA A 119 -13.23 19.74 3.86
N GLY A 120 -12.12 19.97 4.51
CA GLY A 120 -11.75 19.27 5.74
C GLY A 120 -10.40 19.74 6.25
N GLU A 121 -10.04 19.24 7.39
CA GLU A 121 -8.74 19.47 8.01
C GLU A 121 -8.21 18.16 8.54
N ILE A 122 -6.99 17.80 8.18
CA ILE A 122 -6.32 16.58 8.59
C ILE A 122 -5.04 16.94 9.33
N GLN A 123 -4.87 16.39 10.52
CA GLN A 123 -3.65 16.47 11.30
C GLN A 123 -2.98 15.11 11.34
N LEU A 124 -1.75 15.07 10.88
CA LEU A 124 -0.93 13.86 10.82
C LEU A 124 0.07 13.87 11.97
N SER A 125 0.16 12.78 12.69
CA SER A 125 1.24 12.52 13.64
C SER A 125 1.74 11.09 13.54
N VAL A 126 3.01 10.89 13.88
CA VAL A 126 3.63 9.57 13.90
C VAL A 126 4.40 9.42 15.21
N THR A 127 4.07 8.37 15.95
CA THR A 127 4.73 8.04 17.22
C THR A 127 4.98 6.54 17.27
N ASP A 128 6.22 6.14 17.51
CA ASP A 128 6.65 4.74 17.58
C ASP A 128 6.20 3.90 16.36
N GLY A 129 6.28 4.50 15.17
CA GLY A 129 5.88 3.86 13.92
C GLY A 129 4.37 3.84 13.68
N VAL A 130 3.56 4.39 14.57
CA VAL A 130 2.10 4.45 14.42
C VAL A 130 1.70 5.79 13.81
N VAL A 131 1.04 5.73 12.66
CA VAL A 131 0.48 6.90 11.99
C VAL A 131 -0.92 7.18 12.52
N VAL A 132 -1.15 8.40 12.99
CA VAL A 132 -2.45 8.84 13.47
C VAL A 132 -2.93 10.00 12.60
N LEU A 133 -4.13 9.88 12.06
CA LEU A 133 -4.81 10.95 11.34
C LEU A 133 -5.99 11.44 12.18
N GLU A 134 -6.00 12.70 12.49
CA GLU A 134 -7.07 13.35 13.27
C GLU A 134 -7.66 14.50 12.46
N GLY A 135 -8.93 14.80 12.69
CA GLY A 135 -9.58 15.92 12.04
C GLY A 135 -10.97 15.59 11.55
N HIS A 136 -11.40 16.33 10.53
CA HIS A 136 -12.70 16.13 9.91
C HIS A 136 -12.59 16.23 8.40
N VAL A 137 -13.41 15.47 7.72
CA VAL A 137 -13.53 15.46 6.26
C VAL A 137 -15.01 15.45 5.88
N ILE A 138 -15.30 15.82 4.63
CA ILE A 138 -16.69 16.00 4.17
C ILE A 138 -17.48 14.69 4.05
N SER A 139 -16.84 13.55 3.99
CA SER A 139 -17.55 12.28 3.84
C SER A 139 -16.79 11.10 4.41
N GLN A 140 -17.50 10.00 4.64
CA GLN A 140 -16.92 8.73 5.02
C GLN A 140 -15.96 8.19 3.96
N SER A 141 -16.23 8.45 2.69
CA SER A 141 -15.36 8.04 1.59
C SER A 141 -14.00 8.72 1.67
N HIS A 142 -13.96 10.03 1.96
CA HIS A 142 -12.71 10.78 2.17
C HIS A 142 -11.94 10.26 3.37
N ARG A 143 -12.63 9.93 4.46
CA ARG A 143 -12.03 9.35 5.65
C ARG A 143 -11.34 8.01 5.35
N ARG A 144 -12.04 7.11 4.66
CA ARG A 144 -11.50 5.81 4.27
C ARG A 144 -10.33 5.95 3.30
N PHE A 145 -10.45 6.86 2.37
CA PHE A 145 -9.41 7.14 1.38
C PHE A 145 -8.12 7.65 2.03
N ALA A 146 -8.22 8.62 2.94
CA ALA A 146 -7.06 9.14 3.66
C ALA A 146 -6.38 8.05 4.48
N GLY A 147 -7.14 7.23 5.18
CA GLY A 147 -6.61 6.09 5.93
C GLY A 147 -5.91 5.08 5.04
N ALA A 148 -6.48 4.75 3.89
CA ALA A 148 -5.90 3.83 2.92
C ALA A 148 -4.58 4.37 2.35
N VAL A 149 -4.53 5.66 1.98
CA VAL A 149 -3.31 6.31 1.47
C VAL A 149 -2.19 6.29 2.51
N ALA A 150 -2.51 6.62 3.75
CA ALA A 150 -1.52 6.63 4.84
C ALA A 150 -1.00 5.23 5.18
N TRP A 151 -1.78 4.19 4.88
CA TRP A 151 -1.41 2.79 5.14
C TRP A 151 -0.41 2.26 4.11
N TRP A 152 -0.40 2.83 2.91
CA TRP A 152 0.52 2.47 1.82
C TRP A 152 1.90 3.11 2.01
#